data_9c05f2bcacff702d23b53e633392b243
#
_entry.id   9c05f2bcacff702d23b53e633392b243
#
_cell.length_a   1.000
_cell.length_b   1.000
_cell.length_c   1.000
_cell.angle_alpha   90.00
_cell.angle_beta   90.00
_cell.angle_gamma   90.00
#
_symmetry.space_group_name_H-M   'P 1'
#
loop_
_entity.id
_entity.type
_entity.pdbx_description
1 polymer ?
#
loop_
_entity_poly.entity_id
_entity_poly.type
_entity_poly.pdbx_seq_one_letter_code
_entity_poly.pdbx_strand_id
1 'polypeptide(L)'
;MLFSYRTLFKPVSRLNLQISSSSRRKPQFNPPRILGRVATMASNAAIVSAEKITIDEFNQLLSQYPALIKEISSTKGAKPGQKTLEALDEYRYNDALDMFSPGKDTRPMKLDDIKTLVEWKLRHGKFRPTLMKLVSSNDADTAEDIVKQAIDAYKEDTDIDAALNVLTKLKGIGPATASLLLAVHDATRVIFFADEAFWWLCCDGKQSPIKYNAKEYRSLCSAVNDLHERLDVAASDVERVAYVLMKGPASLKPSDHVVPSKEAKKNRAPSSTKRKPDTRVEKADDATHEAPVLRRSKRVKA
;
A
#
# COMPACT_ATOMS: atom_id res chain seq x y z
N MET A 1 -8.11 55.87 -13.66
CA MET A 1 -6.78 56.06 -14.24
C MET A 1 -6.25 54.71 -14.63
N LEU A 2 -6.26 54.43 -15.93
CA LEU A 2 -5.83 53.17 -16.56
C LEU A 2 -4.37 53.34 -17.00
N PHE A 3 -3.48 52.51 -16.51
CA PHE A 3 -2.12 52.42 -17.08
C PHE A 3 -1.95 51.09 -17.79
N SER A 4 -1.86 51.23 -19.13
CA SER A 4 -1.58 50.16 -20.05
C SER A 4 -0.08 50.08 -20.31
N TYR A 5 0.59 48.94 -20.03
CA TYR A 5 1.97 48.70 -20.45
C TYR A 5 1.99 47.78 -21.66
N ARG A 6 2.27 48.36 -22.84
CA ARG A 6 2.67 47.68 -24.06
C ARG A 6 4.16 47.37 -24.02
N THR A 7 4.51 46.10 -24.07
CA THR A 7 5.90 45.66 -24.28
C THR A 7 6.12 45.31 -25.76
N LEU A 8 7.05 46.06 -26.37
CA LEU A 8 7.48 45.93 -27.77
C LEU A 8 8.42 44.73 -27.92
N PHE A 9 8.08 43.78 -28.76
CA PHE A 9 9.01 42.75 -29.25
C PHE A 9 9.67 43.25 -30.55
N LYS A 10 11.04 43.27 -30.56
CA LYS A 10 11.83 43.43 -31.79
C LYS A 10 12.24 42.05 -32.35
N PRO A 11 12.18 41.84 -33.66
CA PRO A 11 12.63 40.60 -34.28
C PRO A 11 14.16 40.60 -34.48
N VAL A 12 14.80 39.47 -34.14
CA VAL A 12 16.23 39.24 -34.38
C VAL A 12 16.42 38.56 -35.72
N SER A 13 17.29 39.16 -36.56
CA SER A 13 17.64 38.77 -37.93
C SER A 13 18.37 37.44 -37.99
N ARG A 14 18.01 36.61 -38.98
CA ARG A 14 18.71 35.37 -39.33
C ARG A 14 20.04 35.69 -40.03
N LEU A 15 21.15 35.20 -39.47
CA LEU A 15 22.44 35.12 -40.17
C LEU A 15 22.54 33.70 -40.81
N ASN A 16 22.59 33.66 -42.13
CA ASN A 16 22.98 32.49 -42.90
C ASN A 16 24.47 32.32 -42.88
N LEU A 17 25.00 31.25 -42.36
CA LEU A 17 26.38 30.81 -42.55
C LEU A 17 26.42 29.57 -43.45
N GLN A 18 26.89 29.73 -44.66
CA GLN A 18 27.33 28.67 -45.54
C GLN A 18 28.62 28.04 -45.01
N ILE A 19 28.60 26.73 -44.76
CA ILE A 19 29.80 25.97 -44.44
C ILE A 19 30.14 25.05 -45.58
N SER A 20 31.29 25.33 -46.21
CA SER A 20 31.88 24.54 -47.28
C SER A 20 32.35 23.18 -46.78
N SER A 21 32.09 22.13 -47.54
CA SER A 21 32.51 20.77 -47.34
C SER A 21 34.02 20.61 -47.56
N SER A 22 34.77 20.30 -46.49
CA SER A 22 36.14 19.79 -46.60
C SER A 22 36.23 18.42 -45.97
N SER A 23 36.46 17.43 -46.82
CA SER A 23 36.71 16.03 -46.45
C SER A 23 38.00 15.90 -45.66
N ARG A 24 37.93 15.58 -44.36
CA ARG A 24 39.08 15.12 -43.58
C ARG A 24 38.77 13.80 -42.88
N ARG A 25 39.67 12.82 -43.15
CA ARG A 25 39.68 11.47 -42.57
C ARG A 25 39.64 11.54 -41.05
N LYS A 26 38.76 10.74 -40.44
CA LYS A 26 38.65 10.59 -39.01
C LYS A 26 39.83 9.78 -38.46
N PRO A 27 40.53 10.23 -37.41
CA PRO A 27 41.44 9.36 -36.66
C PRO A 27 40.61 8.36 -35.83
N GLN A 28 40.97 7.08 -35.94
CA GLN A 28 40.44 6.02 -35.04
C GLN A 28 41.01 6.27 -33.65
N PHE A 29 40.15 6.66 -32.74
CA PHE A 29 40.44 6.74 -31.33
C PHE A 29 40.04 5.42 -30.68
N ASN A 30 41.00 4.59 -30.36
CA ASN A 30 40.78 3.41 -29.48
C ASN A 30 40.79 3.93 -28.02
N PRO A 31 39.67 3.85 -27.29
CA PRO A 31 39.70 4.18 -25.86
C PRO A 31 40.44 3.07 -25.11
N PRO A 32 41.28 3.41 -24.12
CA PRO A 32 41.90 2.42 -23.26
C PRO A 32 40.83 1.66 -22.49
N ARG A 33 40.87 0.34 -22.53
CA ARG A 33 40.09 -0.56 -21.66
C ARG A 33 40.58 -0.35 -20.22
N ILE A 34 39.94 0.56 -19.49
CA ILE A 34 40.02 0.58 -18.03
C ILE A 34 39.07 -0.50 -17.54
N LEU A 35 39.63 -1.69 -17.31
CA LEU A 35 39.00 -2.73 -16.50
C LEU A 35 39.01 -2.25 -15.05
N GLY A 36 38.19 -1.27 -14.75
CA GLY A 36 37.76 -0.95 -13.40
C GLY A 36 36.73 -1.97 -12.99
N ARG A 37 37.18 -3.03 -12.35
CA ARG A 37 36.36 -3.96 -11.59
C ARG A 37 35.75 -3.14 -10.46
N VAL A 38 34.59 -2.52 -10.70
CA VAL A 38 33.74 -2.00 -9.62
C VAL A 38 33.30 -3.26 -8.87
N ALA A 39 34.03 -3.59 -7.83
CA ALA A 39 33.58 -4.52 -6.82
C ALA A 39 32.34 -3.85 -6.19
N THR A 40 31.17 -4.25 -6.67
CA THR A 40 29.92 -4.06 -5.94
C THR A 40 30.07 -4.88 -4.66
N MET A 41 30.63 -4.21 -3.65
CA MET A 41 30.48 -4.62 -2.27
C MET A 41 28.96 -4.48 -1.99
N ALA A 42 28.24 -5.58 -2.23
CA ALA A 42 26.92 -5.76 -1.65
C ALA A 42 27.15 -5.88 -0.14
N SER A 43 27.39 -4.74 0.50
CA SER A 43 27.34 -4.65 1.94
C SER A 43 25.91 -5.04 2.32
N ASN A 44 25.79 -6.07 3.15
CA ASN A 44 24.60 -6.33 3.97
C ASN A 44 24.47 -5.12 4.92
N ALA A 45 24.09 -3.96 4.40
CA ALA A 45 23.83 -2.80 5.21
C ALA A 45 22.65 -3.18 6.11
N ALA A 46 22.93 -3.32 7.39
CA ALA A 46 21.88 -3.48 8.40
C ALA A 46 20.93 -2.29 8.26
N ILE A 47 19.63 -2.56 8.30
CA ILE A 47 18.61 -1.50 8.30
C ILE A 47 18.92 -0.56 9.47
N VAL A 48 19.04 0.74 9.20
CA VAL A 48 19.27 1.76 10.23
C VAL A 48 18.14 1.68 11.26
N SER A 49 18.51 1.55 12.54
CA SER A 49 17.54 1.50 13.65
C SER A 49 16.82 2.83 13.81
N ALA A 50 15.53 2.80 14.10
CA ALA A 50 14.74 3.98 14.38
C ALA A 50 15.29 4.82 15.56
N GLU A 51 15.89 4.19 16.56
CA GLU A 51 16.50 4.86 17.70
C GLU A 51 17.77 5.65 17.35
N LYS A 52 18.49 5.23 16.29
CA LYS A 52 19.81 5.74 15.94
C LYS A 52 19.81 6.64 14.70
N ILE A 53 18.76 6.61 13.89
CA ILE A 53 18.70 7.41 12.68
C ILE A 53 18.81 8.90 12.98
N THR A 54 19.66 9.59 12.24
CA THR A 54 19.80 11.06 12.31
C THR A 54 18.79 11.74 11.40
N ILE A 55 18.55 13.03 11.59
CA ILE A 55 17.63 13.78 10.72
C ILE A 55 18.14 13.85 9.27
N ASP A 56 19.44 13.90 9.05
CA ASP A 56 20.03 13.93 7.70
C ASP A 56 19.82 12.60 7.00
N GLU A 57 20.03 11.46 7.67
CA GLU A 57 19.76 10.13 7.13
C GLU A 57 18.27 9.94 6.85
N PHE A 58 17.41 10.42 7.75
CA PHE A 58 15.97 10.38 7.58
C PHE A 58 15.53 11.13 6.33
N ASN A 59 15.98 12.37 6.15
CA ASN A 59 15.68 13.22 4.99
C ASN A 59 16.26 12.63 3.70
N GLN A 60 17.45 12.05 3.74
CA GLN A 60 18.04 11.35 2.61
C GLN A 60 17.19 10.15 2.17
N LEU A 61 16.70 9.34 3.10
CA LEU A 61 15.80 8.21 2.82
C LEU A 61 14.45 8.71 2.31
N LEU A 62 13.88 9.72 2.95
CA LEU A 62 12.61 10.31 2.53
C LEU A 62 12.66 10.81 1.08
N SER A 63 13.77 11.43 0.68
CA SER A 63 13.97 11.92 -0.69
C SER A 63 14.00 10.80 -1.76
N GLN A 64 14.24 9.56 -1.38
CA GLN A 64 14.25 8.40 -2.29
C GLN A 64 12.85 7.84 -2.54
N TYR A 65 11.88 8.16 -1.68
CA TYR A 65 10.53 7.58 -1.75
C TYR A 65 9.83 7.80 -3.10
N PRO A 66 9.80 9.02 -3.70
CA PRO A 66 9.10 9.24 -4.97
C PRO A 66 9.68 8.40 -6.13
N ALA A 67 11.01 8.29 -6.19
CA ALA A 67 11.67 7.49 -7.22
C ALA A 67 11.35 5.99 -7.06
N LEU A 68 11.33 5.49 -5.83
CA LEU A 68 10.98 4.11 -5.51
C LEU A 68 9.52 3.80 -5.88
N ILE A 69 8.58 4.67 -5.54
CA ILE A 69 7.16 4.49 -5.90
C ILE A 69 6.97 4.48 -7.42
N LYS A 70 7.64 5.36 -8.15
CA LYS A 70 7.60 5.41 -9.61
C LYS A 70 8.13 4.11 -10.24
N GLU A 71 9.24 3.58 -9.74
CA GLU A 71 9.81 2.30 -10.18
C GLU A 71 8.84 1.14 -9.92
N ILE A 72 8.30 1.04 -8.70
CA ILE A 72 7.34 0.00 -8.33
C ILE A 72 6.05 0.14 -9.15
N SER A 73 5.57 1.36 -9.37
CA SER A 73 4.38 1.66 -10.18
C SER A 73 4.55 1.18 -11.62
N SER A 74 5.71 1.47 -12.22
CA SER A 74 6.05 1.05 -13.58
C SER A 74 6.14 -0.48 -13.69
N THR A 75 6.74 -1.14 -12.71
CA THR A 75 6.89 -2.61 -12.66
C THR A 75 5.55 -3.32 -12.47
N LYS A 76 4.71 -2.82 -11.58
CA LYS A 76 3.38 -3.42 -11.32
C LYS A 76 2.38 -3.15 -12.43
N GLY A 77 2.53 -2.03 -13.14
CA GLY A 77 1.59 -1.58 -14.15
C GLY A 77 0.19 -1.25 -13.62
N ALA A 78 -0.71 -0.87 -14.50
CA ALA A 78 -2.14 -0.70 -14.23
C ALA A 78 -2.96 -1.30 -15.37
N LYS A 79 -4.11 -1.89 -15.05
CA LYS A 79 -5.07 -2.36 -16.07
C LYS A 79 -5.73 -1.16 -16.73
N PRO A 80 -6.24 -1.29 -17.97
CA PRO A 80 -7.01 -0.23 -18.60
C PRO A 80 -8.14 0.27 -17.67
N GLY A 81 -8.22 1.59 -17.49
CA GLY A 81 -9.20 2.22 -16.59
C GLY A 81 -8.86 2.22 -15.09
N GLN A 82 -7.76 1.61 -14.67
CA GLN A 82 -7.26 1.70 -13.29
C GLN A 82 -6.22 2.81 -13.13
N LYS A 83 -6.24 3.49 -12.00
CA LYS A 83 -5.18 4.43 -11.62
C LYS A 83 -3.87 3.67 -11.42
N THR A 84 -2.74 4.28 -11.77
CA THR A 84 -1.41 3.73 -11.44
C THR A 84 -1.15 3.80 -9.94
N LEU A 85 -0.15 3.05 -9.43
CA LEU A 85 0.23 3.19 -8.02
C LEU A 85 0.75 4.60 -7.73
N GLU A 86 1.51 5.19 -8.65
CA GLU A 86 2.01 6.56 -8.54
C GLU A 86 0.87 7.58 -8.42
N ALA A 87 -0.19 7.47 -9.25
CA ALA A 87 -1.35 8.34 -9.16
C ALA A 87 -2.18 8.15 -7.87
N LEU A 88 -2.22 6.94 -7.34
CA LEU A 88 -2.88 6.66 -6.06
C LEU A 88 -2.04 7.18 -4.87
N ASP A 89 -0.73 7.14 -5.00
CA ASP A 89 0.21 7.65 -4.01
C ASP A 89 0.15 9.18 -3.91
N GLU A 90 0.09 9.85 -5.07
CA GLU A 90 -0.17 11.29 -5.16
C GLU A 90 -1.49 11.66 -4.46
N TYR A 91 -2.56 10.90 -4.76
CA TYR A 91 -3.84 11.10 -4.07
C TYR A 91 -3.70 10.94 -2.54
N ARG A 92 -2.98 9.90 -2.06
CA ARG A 92 -2.86 9.61 -0.62
C ARG A 92 -2.09 10.69 0.14
N TYR A 93 -0.98 11.18 -0.43
CA TYR A 93 -0.05 12.07 0.30
C TYR A 93 -0.21 13.55 -0.03
N ASN A 94 -1.00 13.90 -1.06
CA ASN A 94 -1.27 15.28 -1.44
C ASN A 94 -2.77 15.55 -1.49
N ASP A 95 -3.52 15.06 -2.48
CA ASP A 95 -4.92 15.39 -2.69
C ASP A 95 -5.80 15.10 -1.45
N ALA A 96 -5.62 13.94 -0.81
CA ALA A 96 -6.39 13.56 0.37
C ALA A 96 -6.06 14.42 1.58
N LEU A 97 -4.80 14.85 1.73
CA LEU A 97 -4.42 15.75 2.80
C LEU A 97 -5.04 17.14 2.60
N ASP A 98 -5.01 17.64 1.38
CA ASP A 98 -5.64 18.93 1.04
C ASP A 98 -7.15 18.92 1.28
N MET A 99 -7.81 17.79 0.99
CA MET A 99 -9.26 17.64 1.17
C MET A 99 -9.70 17.39 2.61
N PHE A 100 -8.90 16.70 3.42
CA PHE A 100 -9.36 16.15 4.71
C PHE A 100 -8.61 16.66 5.93
N SER A 101 -7.35 17.11 5.81
CA SER A 101 -6.63 17.72 6.94
C SER A 101 -7.28 19.02 7.37
N PRO A 102 -7.19 19.42 8.64
CA PRO A 102 -7.78 20.66 9.12
C PRO A 102 -7.29 21.88 8.31
N GLY A 103 -8.20 22.55 7.61
CA GLY A 103 -7.89 23.68 6.75
C GLY A 103 -9.16 24.40 6.27
N LYS A 104 -9.00 25.38 5.34
CA LYS A 104 -10.10 26.24 4.87
C LYS A 104 -11.08 25.53 3.92
N ASP A 105 -10.61 24.55 3.15
CA ASP A 105 -11.37 23.94 2.05
C ASP A 105 -11.68 22.45 2.29
N THR A 106 -11.77 22.05 3.57
CA THR A 106 -12.04 20.65 3.93
C THR A 106 -13.48 20.27 3.65
N ARG A 107 -13.66 19.06 3.10
CA ARG A 107 -14.96 18.44 2.88
C ARG A 107 -15.09 17.11 3.61
N PRO A 108 -16.31 16.60 3.85
CA PRO A 108 -16.47 15.23 4.37
C PRO A 108 -15.87 14.18 3.43
N MET A 109 -15.29 13.13 4.03
CA MET A 109 -14.81 11.99 3.29
C MET A 109 -15.96 11.09 2.88
N LYS A 110 -16.10 10.84 1.57
CA LYS A 110 -17.16 10.02 0.99
C LYS A 110 -16.69 8.59 0.77
N LEU A 111 -17.63 7.69 0.51
CA LEU A 111 -17.33 6.27 0.22
C LEU A 111 -16.34 6.09 -0.95
N ASP A 112 -16.37 6.96 -1.97
CA ASP A 112 -15.45 6.87 -3.10
C ASP A 112 -14.02 7.27 -2.72
N ASP A 113 -13.85 8.18 -1.78
CA ASP A 113 -12.54 8.51 -1.21
C ASP A 113 -11.99 7.33 -0.42
N ILE A 114 -12.83 6.69 0.40
CA ILE A 114 -12.46 5.46 1.13
C ILE A 114 -12.02 4.37 0.16
N LYS A 115 -12.76 4.15 -0.94
CA LYS A 115 -12.40 3.18 -1.99
C LYS A 115 -11.04 3.51 -2.61
N THR A 116 -10.78 4.78 -2.91
CA THR A 116 -9.51 5.23 -3.50
C THR A 116 -8.34 4.98 -2.55
N LEU A 117 -8.48 5.29 -1.25
CA LEU A 117 -7.46 5.00 -0.23
C LEU A 117 -7.26 3.50 -0.03
N VAL A 118 -8.33 2.70 -0.07
CA VAL A 118 -8.23 1.23 0.01
C VAL A 118 -7.57 0.66 -1.24
N GLU A 119 -7.82 1.20 -2.43
CA GLU A 119 -7.14 0.80 -3.66
C GLU A 119 -5.63 1.09 -3.55
N TRP A 120 -5.25 2.30 -3.08
CA TRP A 120 -3.86 2.62 -2.78
C TRP A 120 -3.24 1.58 -1.85
N LYS A 121 -3.86 1.29 -0.71
CA LYS A 121 -3.38 0.32 0.27
C LYS A 121 -3.15 -1.07 -0.34
N LEU A 122 -4.08 -1.54 -1.17
CA LEU A 122 -4.00 -2.86 -1.83
C LEU A 122 -2.88 -2.93 -2.88
N ARG A 123 -2.54 -1.83 -3.49
CA ARG A 123 -1.49 -1.74 -4.52
C ARG A 123 -0.13 -1.39 -3.94
N HIS A 124 -0.10 -0.58 -2.90
CA HIS A 124 1.11 -0.20 -2.18
C HIS A 124 1.66 -1.38 -1.36
N GLY A 125 0.80 -2.02 -0.57
CA GLY A 125 1.15 -3.12 0.31
C GLY A 125 0.69 -4.50 -0.19
N LYS A 126 0.13 -5.30 0.73
CA LYS A 126 -0.32 -6.68 0.48
C LYS A 126 -1.72 -6.70 -0.14
N PHE A 127 -1.85 -7.32 -1.31
CA PHE A 127 -3.13 -7.49 -1.98
C PHE A 127 -4.08 -8.43 -1.21
N ARG A 128 -5.36 -8.02 -1.07
CA ARG A 128 -6.43 -8.79 -0.42
C ARG A 128 -7.66 -8.80 -1.35
N PRO A 129 -7.95 -9.93 -2.03
CA PRO A 129 -8.92 -9.98 -3.13
C PRO A 129 -10.34 -9.54 -2.78
N THR A 130 -10.79 -9.80 -1.55
CA THR A 130 -12.18 -9.55 -1.12
C THR A 130 -12.38 -8.16 -0.50
N LEU A 131 -11.31 -7.45 -0.16
CA LEU A 131 -11.40 -6.22 0.62
C LEU A 131 -12.19 -5.13 -0.11
N MET A 132 -11.88 -4.87 -1.37
CA MET A 132 -12.58 -3.85 -2.15
C MET A 132 -14.08 -4.14 -2.26
N LYS A 133 -14.48 -5.41 -2.45
CA LYS A 133 -15.89 -5.80 -2.50
C LYS A 133 -16.60 -5.51 -1.18
N LEU A 134 -15.97 -5.79 -0.04
CA LEU A 134 -16.53 -5.48 1.29
C LEU A 134 -16.69 -3.99 1.49
N VAL A 135 -15.65 -3.20 1.19
CA VAL A 135 -15.70 -1.74 1.32
C VAL A 135 -16.78 -1.14 0.43
N SER A 136 -16.88 -1.58 -0.82
CA SER A 136 -17.91 -1.11 -1.76
C SER A 136 -19.34 -1.49 -1.40
N SER A 137 -19.53 -2.43 -0.46
CA SER A 137 -20.86 -2.83 0.01
C SER A 137 -21.40 -2.01 1.19
N ASN A 138 -20.65 -0.98 1.64
CA ASN A 138 -21.16 -0.01 2.59
C ASN A 138 -22.13 0.93 1.88
N ASP A 139 -23.12 1.38 2.62
CA ASP A 139 -23.99 2.48 2.21
C ASP A 139 -23.21 3.80 2.23
N ALA A 140 -23.44 4.68 1.26
CA ALA A 140 -22.63 5.89 1.09
C ALA A 140 -22.85 6.89 2.22
N ASP A 141 -24.11 7.14 2.61
CA ASP A 141 -24.46 8.10 3.63
C ASP A 141 -24.01 7.59 5.01
N THR A 142 -24.23 6.30 5.28
CA THR A 142 -23.73 5.64 6.50
C THR A 142 -22.21 5.71 6.60
N ALA A 143 -21.50 5.57 5.48
CA ALA A 143 -20.04 5.64 5.49
C ALA A 143 -19.54 7.06 5.80
N GLU A 144 -20.16 8.08 5.22
CA GLU A 144 -19.84 9.48 5.50
C GLU A 144 -20.12 9.82 6.98
N ASP A 145 -21.27 9.41 7.52
CA ASP A 145 -21.64 9.61 8.93
C ASP A 145 -20.67 8.95 9.89
N ILE A 146 -20.27 7.72 9.63
CA ILE A 146 -19.31 6.98 10.49
C ILE A 146 -17.94 7.66 10.47
N VAL A 147 -17.45 8.07 9.29
CA VAL A 147 -16.19 8.81 9.21
C VAL A 147 -16.28 10.11 9.98
N LYS A 148 -17.36 10.87 9.81
CA LYS A 148 -17.58 12.12 10.55
C LYS A 148 -17.55 11.88 12.06
N GLN A 149 -18.32 10.89 12.57
CA GLN A 149 -18.33 10.54 13.98
C GLN A 149 -16.92 10.19 14.49
N ALA A 150 -16.13 9.47 13.70
CA ALA A 150 -14.76 9.09 14.10
C ALA A 150 -13.84 10.32 14.18
N ILE A 151 -13.95 11.23 13.21
CA ILE A 151 -13.14 12.46 13.20
C ILE A 151 -13.55 13.40 14.32
N ASP A 152 -14.84 13.51 14.61
CA ASP A 152 -15.33 14.31 15.73
C ASP A 152 -14.81 13.74 17.07
N ALA A 153 -14.89 12.42 17.28
CA ALA A 153 -14.32 11.78 18.47
C ALA A 153 -12.79 11.96 18.59
N TYR A 154 -12.07 11.91 17.46
CA TYR A 154 -10.64 12.19 17.44
C TYR A 154 -10.30 13.64 17.80
N LYS A 155 -11.09 14.61 17.30
CA LYS A 155 -10.87 16.04 17.57
C LYS A 155 -11.14 16.43 19.03
N GLU A 156 -12.09 15.77 19.68
CA GLU A 156 -12.49 16.09 21.05
C GLU A 156 -11.37 15.79 22.03
N ASP A 157 -10.80 14.57 21.99
CA ASP A 157 -9.82 14.10 22.98
C ASP A 157 -8.47 13.69 22.39
N THR A 158 -8.28 13.81 21.06
CA THR A 158 -7.16 13.20 20.32
C THR A 158 -7.04 11.69 20.52
N ASP A 159 -8.16 11.03 20.88
CA ASP A 159 -8.22 9.58 21.15
C ASP A 159 -8.28 8.80 19.83
N ILE A 160 -7.10 8.31 19.42
CA ILE A 160 -6.97 7.49 18.23
C ILE A 160 -7.73 6.17 18.36
N ASP A 161 -7.72 5.53 19.53
CA ASP A 161 -8.40 4.25 19.76
C ASP A 161 -9.93 4.41 19.62
N ALA A 162 -10.51 5.48 20.14
CA ALA A 162 -11.93 5.79 19.98
C ALA A 162 -12.29 5.98 18.51
N ALA A 163 -11.53 6.78 17.77
CA ALA A 163 -11.74 7.02 16.35
C ALA A 163 -11.63 5.72 15.53
N LEU A 164 -10.60 4.89 15.78
CA LEU A 164 -10.45 3.61 15.08
C LEU A 164 -11.61 2.65 15.38
N ASN A 165 -12.09 2.60 16.62
CA ASN A 165 -13.25 1.77 16.99
C ASN A 165 -14.52 2.20 16.24
N VAL A 166 -14.72 3.49 16.00
CA VAL A 166 -15.84 3.99 15.19
C VAL A 166 -15.66 3.58 13.72
N LEU A 167 -14.49 3.81 13.10
CA LEU A 167 -14.21 3.48 11.72
C LEU A 167 -14.34 1.98 11.42
N THR A 168 -13.98 1.12 12.36
CA THR A 168 -14.09 -0.34 12.18
C THR A 168 -15.52 -0.88 12.13
N LYS A 169 -16.54 -0.04 12.38
CA LYS A 169 -17.95 -0.39 12.12
C LYS A 169 -18.25 -0.55 10.63
N LEU A 170 -17.45 0.05 9.75
CA LEU A 170 -17.58 -0.10 8.31
C LEU A 170 -17.14 -1.48 7.84
N LYS A 171 -17.89 -2.07 6.92
CA LYS A 171 -17.56 -3.38 6.32
C LYS A 171 -16.22 -3.33 5.60
N GLY A 172 -15.32 -4.25 5.93
CA GLY A 172 -13.99 -4.33 5.34
C GLY A 172 -12.96 -3.35 5.94
N ILE A 173 -13.35 -2.51 6.89
CA ILE A 173 -12.44 -1.61 7.57
C ILE A 173 -11.99 -2.23 8.90
N GLY A 174 -10.80 -2.81 8.92
CA GLY A 174 -10.13 -3.24 10.16
C GLY A 174 -9.14 -2.17 10.63
N PRO A 175 -8.43 -2.39 11.77
CA PRO A 175 -7.57 -1.39 12.40
C PRO A 175 -6.56 -0.74 11.45
N ALA A 176 -5.90 -1.54 10.61
CA ALA A 176 -4.95 -1.02 9.63
C ALA A 176 -5.58 -0.20 8.48
N THR A 177 -6.87 -0.37 8.19
CA THR A 177 -7.54 0.48 7.19
C THR A 177 -8.13 1.71 7.90
N ALA A 178 -8.64 1.54 9.12
CA ALA A 178 -9.10 2.64 9.94
C ALA A 178 -7.98 3.67 10.20
N SER A 179 -6.77 3.21 10.54
CA SER A 179 -5.63 4.12 10.73
C SER A 179 -5.24 4.85 9.45
N LEU A 180 -5.37 4.23 8.25
CA LEU A 180 -5.17 4.91 6.99
C LEU A 180 -6.19 6.03 6.77
N LEU A 181 -7.48 5.79 7.07
CA LEU A 181 -8.52 6.80 6.94
C LEU A 181 -8.30 7.96 7.92
N LEU A 182 -7.88 7.66 9.14
CA LEU A 182 -7.58 8.71 10.14
C LEU A 182 -6.31 9.50 9.76
N ALA A 183 -5.27 8.84 9.23
CA ALA A 183 -4.00 9.46 8.89
C ALA A 183 -4.09 10.52 7.77
N VAL A 184 -5.13 10.54 6.94
CA VAL A 184 -5.36 11.63 5.98
C VAL A 184 -6.01 12.87 6.61
N HIS A 185 -6.53 12.75 7.84
CA HIS A 185 -7.09 13.87 8.60
C HIS A 185 -6.04 14.50 9.54
N ASP A 186 -5.01 13.75 9.93
CA ASP A 186 -3.91 14.25 10.74
C ASP A 186 -2.60 13.51 10.38
N ALA A 187 -2.02 13.87 9.27
CA ALA A 187 -0.80 13.24 8.73
C ALA A 187 0.45 13.50 9.57
N THR A 188 0.40 14.49 10.45
CA THR A 188 1.52 14.84 11.33
C THR A 188 1.62 13.88 12.51
N ARG A 189 0.47 13.51 13.11
CA ARG A 189 0.44 12.73 14.36
C ARG A 189 -0.03 11.29 14.19
N VAL A 190 -0.87 11.01 13.18
CA VAL A 190 -1.47 9.69 12.99
C VAL A 190 -0.73 8.91 11.92
N ILE A 191 -0.15 7.78 12.32
CA ILE A 191 0.52 6.87 11.40
C ILE A 191 -0.45 5.83 10.82
N PHE A 192 -0.34 5.54 9.52
CA PHE A 192 -0.96 4.38 8.94
C PHE A 192 -0.29 3.09 9.47
N PHE A 193 -1.08 2.14 9.93
CA PHE A 193 -0.60 0.83 10.38
C PHE A 193 -0.12 -0.01 9.19
N ALA A 194 1.01 0.41 8.60
CA ALA A 194 1.69 -0.29 7.53
C ALA A 194 2.59 -1.40 8.08
N ASP A 195 2.76 -2.47 7.30
CA ASP A 195 3.66 -3.58 7.64
C ASP A 195 5.09 -3.07 7.80
N GLU A 196 5.54 -2.25 6.88
CA GLU A 196 6.88 -1.69 6.81
C GLU A 196 7.20 -0.80 8.01
N ALA A 197 6.27 0.07 8.40
CA ALA A 197 6.43 0.93 9.56
C ALA A 197 6.51 0.11 10.86
N PHE A 198 5.65 -0.90 11.00
CA PHE A 198 5.66 -1.76 12.18
C PHE A 198 6.94 -2.60 12.28
N TRP A 199 7.40 -3.15 11.17
CA TRP A 199 8.66 -3.92 11.17
C TRP A 199 9.86 -3.05 11.51
N TRP A 200 9.94 -1.85 10.95
CA TRP A 200 11.05 -0.96 11.24
C TRP A 200 11.07 -0.48 12.68
N LEU A 201 9.93 0.02 13.17
CA LEU A 201 9.81 0.68 14.47
C LEU A 201 9.65 -0.28 15.65
N CYS A 202 8.97 -1.42 15.46
CA CYS A 202 8.62 -2.34 16.55
C CYS A 202 9.29 -3.71 16.46
N CYS A 203 10.01 -4.00 15.37
CA CYS A 203 10.62 -5.32 15.14
C CYS A 203 12.08 -5.24 14.66
N ASP A 204 12.80 -4.16 14.90
CA ASP A 204 14.21 -3.94 14.48
C ASP A 204 14.43 -4.20 12.98
N GLY A 205 13.47 -3.85 12.12
CA GLY A 205 13.51 -4.11 10.67
C GLY A 205 13.28 -5.58 10.30
N LYS A 206 12.93 -6.47 11.23
CA LYS A 206 12.65 -7.88 10.95
C LYS A 206 11.21 -8.07 10.54
N GLN A 207 10.98 -8.74 9.41
CA GLN A 207 9.64 -9.08 8.95
C GLN A 207 9.03 -10.16 9.85
N SER A 208 8.19 -9.74 10.77
CA SER A 208 7.47 -10.59 11.72
C SER A 208 5.97 -10.64 11.41
N PRO A 209 5.25 -11.72 11.75
CA PRO A 209 3.80 -11.76 11.61
C PRO A 209 3.11 -10.67 12.44
N ILE A 210 2.18 -9.92 11.81
CA ILE A 210 1.43 -8.83 12.44
C ILE A 210 -0.01 -9.29 12.64
N LYS A 211 -0.56 -9.08 13.84
CA LYS A 211 -1.94 -9.41 14.19
C LYS A 211 -2.92 -8.28 13.89
N TYR A 212 -2.43 -7.08 13.68
CA TYR A 212 -3.20 -5.84 13.45
C TYR A 212 -4.24 -5.56 14.54
N ASN A 213 -3.85 -5.75 15.78
CA ASN A 213 -4.68 -5.44 16.94
C ASN A 213 -4.31 -4.07 17.56
N ALA A 214 -5.17 -3.58 18.47
CA ALA A 214 -4.98 -2.29 19.11
C ALA A 214 -3.67 -2.20 19.92
N LYS A 215 -3.20 -3.31 20.53
CA LYS A 215 -1.94 -3.32 21.29
C LYS A 215 -0.74 -3.04 20.38
N GLU A 216 -0.65 -3.74 19.23
CA GLU A 216 0.42 -3.52 18.27
C GLU A 216 0.36 -2.11 17.68
N TYR A 217 -0.85 -1.61 17.41
CA TYR A 217 -1.00 -0.25 16.90
C TYR A 217 -0.56 0.81 17.91
N ARG A 218 -0.92 0.68 19.18
CA ARG A 218 -0.43 1.57 20.25
C ARG A 218 1.09 1.54 20.38
N SER A 219 1.72 0.37 20.26
CA SER A 219 3.18 0.27 20.25
C SER A 219 3.79 1.02 19.06
N LEU A 220 3.15 0.93 17.89
CA LEU A 220 3.59 1.69 16.71
C LEU A 220 3.44 3.20 16.92
N CYS A 221 2.30 3.66 17.44
CA CYS A 221 2.08 5.09 17.76
C CYS A 221 3.11 5.62 18.76
N SER A 222 3.41 4.85 19.82
CA SER A 222 4.45 5.24 20.77
C SER A 222 5.80 5.43 20.13
N ALA A 223 6.24 4.48 19.30
CA ALA A 223 7.53 4.58 18.60
C ALA A 223 7.59 5.73 17.58
N VAL A 224 6.45 6.08 16.96
CA VAL A 224 6.35 7.28 16.11
C VAL A 224 6.46 8.57 16.91
N ASN A 225 5.80 8.63 18.08
CA ASN A 225 5.89 9.78 18.97
C ASN A 225 7.33 9.99 19.46
N ASP A 226 8.04 8.92 19.85
CA ASP A 226 9.46 8.99 20.23
C ASP A 226 10.34 9.55 19.10
N LEU A 227 10.03 9.16 17.84
CA LEU A 227 10.72 9.71 16.66
C LEU A 227 10.37 11.17 16.41
N HIS A 228 9.09 11.52 16.50
CA HIS A 228 8.61 12.88 16.36
C HIS A 228 9.26 13.83 17.42
N GLU A 229 9.27 13.43 18.67
CA GLU A 229 9.90 14.20 19.76
C GLU A 229 11.40 14.42 19.50
N ARG A 230 12.09 13.42 18.93
CA ARG A 230 13.53 13.47 18.70
C ARG A 230 13.94 14.19 17.43
N LEU A 231 13.16 14.06 16.34
CA LEU A 231 13.54 14.53 15.00
C LEU A 231 12.61 15.60 14.42
N ASP A 232 11.49 15.89 15.07
CA ASP A 232 10.44 16.81 14.58
C ASP A 232 9.94 16.42 13.18
N VAL A 233 9.62 15.12 12.98
CA VAL A 233 9.17 14.56 11.70
C VAL A 233 7.69 14.16 11.74
N ALA A 234 6.98 14.30 10.62
CA ALA A 234 5.58 13.91 10.54
C ALA A 234 5.41 12.38 10.46
N ALA A 235 4.31 11.86 11.00
CA ALA A 235 3.98 10.43 10.93
C ALA A 235 3.90 9.91 9.49
N SER A 236 3.40 10.72 8.56
CA SER A 236 3.38 10.40 7.12
C SER A 236 4.77 10.28 6.50
N ASP A 237 5.77 11.01 7.00
CA ASP A 237 7.15 10.90 6.56
C ASP A 237 7.80 9.64 7.11
N VAL A 238 7.48 9.29 8.36
CA VAL A 238 7.91 8.03 8.97
C VAL A 238 7.41 6.82 8.17
N GLU A 239 6.16 6.84 7.67
CA GLU A 239 5.63 5.81 6.77
C GLU A 239 6.49 5.66 5.52
N ARG A 240 6.82 6.78 4.85
CA ARG A 240 7.59 6.82 3.61
C ARG A 240 9.03 6.35 3.80
N VAL A 241 9.68 6.78 4.89
CA VAL A 241 11.04 6.33 5.24
C VAL A 241 11.05 4.84 5.55
N ALA A 242 10.09 4.33 6.34
CA ALA A 242 9.94 2.90 6.60
C ALA A 242 9.77 2.10 5.32
N TYR A 243 8.98 2.60 4.37
CA TYR A 243 8.78 1.96 3.07
C TYR A 243 10.09 1.88 2.26
N VAL A 244 10.88 2.97 2.22
CA VAL A 244 12.18 2.98 1.55
C VAL A 244 13.14 1.98 2.17
N LEU A 245 13.22 1.93 3.50
CA LEU A 245 14.09 1.00 4.22
C LEU A 245 13.72 -0.46 3.97
N MET A 246 12.41 -0.76 3.88
CA MET A 246 11.91 -2.13 3.78
C MET A 246 11.71 -2.61 2.34
N LYS A 247 11.60 -1.72 1.34
CA LYS A 247 11.34 -2.04 -0.07
C LYS A 247 12.40 -1.52 -1.04
N GLY A 248 13.29 -0.64 -0.59
CA GLY A 248 14.35 -0.12 -1.44
C GLY A 248 15.36 -1.18 -1.90
N PRO A 249 16.28 -0.85 -2.82
CA PRO A 249 17.20 -1.79 -3.47
C PRO A 249 18.06 -2.61 -2.50
N ALA A 250 18.36 -2.08 -1.33
CA ALA A 250 19.09 -2.82 -0.28
C ALA A 250 18.23 -3.95 0.35
N SER A 251 16.90 -3.89 0.22
CA SER A 251 15.95 -4.88 0.72
C SER A 251 15.49 -5.89 -0.34
N LEU A 252 15.79 -5.65 -1.62
CA LEU A 252 15.45 -6.56 -2.72
C LEU A 252 16.37 -7.78 -2.74
N LYS A 253 16.28 -8.65 -1.72
CA LYS A 253 16.63 -10.05 -1.88
C LYS A 253 15.49 -10.74 -2.62
N PRO A 254 15.77 -11.66 -3.60
CA PRO A 254 14.71 -12.40 -4.25
C PRO A 254 13.96 -13.20 -3.18
N SER A 255 12.73 -12.82 -2.91
CA SER A 255 11.84 -13.65 -2.12
C SER A 255 11.36 -14.79 -3.03
N ASP A 256 11.76 -16.03 -2.70
CA ASP A 256 11.22 -17.27 -3.23
C ASP A 256 9.72 -17.38 -2.91
N HIS A 257 8.91 -16.64 -3.63
CA HIS A 257 7.48 -16.88 -3.73
C HIS A 257 7.07 -16.90 -5.22
N VAL A 258 7.69 -17.81 -5.96
CA VAL A 258 7.08 -18.35 -7.17
C VAL A 258 5.99 -19.30 -6.72
N VAL A 259 4.75 -18.83 -6.74
CA VAL A 259 3.59 -19.71 -6.70
C VAL A 259 3.61 -20.50 -8.01
N PRO A 260 3.74 -21.83 -8.02
CA PRO A 260 3.70 -22.57 -9.27
C PRO A 260 2.29 -22.48 -9.86
N SER A 261 2.21 -21.78 -10.98
CA SER A 261 1.07 -21.81 -11.87
C SER A 261 0.86 -23.25 -12.31
N LYS A 262 -0.30 -23.83 -11.97
CA LYS A 262 -0.74 -25.13 -12.48
C LYS A 262 -1.06 -24.97 -13.96
N GLU A 263 -0.07 -25.21 -14.80
CA GLU A 263 -0.34 -25.46 -16.23
C GLU A 263 -1.11 -26.76 -16.41
N ALA A 264 -2.23 -26.61 -17.06
CA ALA A 264 -3.08 -27.69 -17.53
C ALA A 264 -2.32 -28.56 -18.55
N LYS A 265 -1.95 -29.77 -18.19
CA LYS A 265 -1.61 -30.81 -19.17
C LYS A 265 -2.88 -31.44 -19.73
N LYS A 266 -3.23 -31.05 -20.93
CA LYS A 266 -4.19 -31.71 -21.82
C LYS A 266 -3.42 -32.65 -22.75
N ASN A 267 -3.97 -33.85 -22.98
CA ASN A 267 -3.71 -34.84 -24.01
C ASN A 267 -2.79 -36.02 -23.67
N ARG A 268 -3.46 -37.14 -23.44
CA ARG A 268 -3.28 -38.38 -24.24
C ARG A 268 -4.35 -39.41 -23.91
N ALA A 269 -5.21 -39.68 -24.87
CA ALA A 269 -5.98 -40.93 -25.03
C ALA A 269 -5.34 -41.71 -26.22
N PRO A 270 -5.76 -42.97 -26.56
CA PRO A 270 -6.38 -44.01 -25.79
C PRO A 270 -5.71 -45.42 -26.05
N SER A 271 -6.02 -46.44 -25.28
CA SER A 271 -6.16 -47.78 -25.87
C SER A 271 -6.93 -48.72 -24.92
N SER A 272 -7.95 -49.21 -25.51
CA SER A 272 -8.77 -50.41 -25.35
C SER A 272 -8.21 -51.55 -24.51
N THR A 273 -9.06 -52.20 -23.68
CA THR A 273 -9.49 -53.60 -23.88
C THR A 273 -10.63 -53.99 -22.92
N LYS A 274 -11.61 -54.60 -23.53
CA LYS A 274 -12.80 -55.31 -23.11
C LYS A 274 -12.60 -56.27 -21.92
N ARG A 275 -13.65 -56.37 -21.06
CA ARG A 275 -14.53 -57.56 -20.89
C ARG A 275 -15.51 -57.36 -19.73
N LYS A 276 -16.79 -57.50 -20.04
CA LYS A 276 -17.92 -57.95 -19.24
C LYS A 276 -17.89 -59.48 -19.19
N PRO A 277 -18.76 -60.24 -18.47
CA PRO A 277 -20.07 -59.89 -17.88
C PRO A 277 -20.43 -60.60 -16.54
N ASP A 278 -21.64 -60.23 -16.05
CA ASP A 278 -22.67 -61.02 -15.36
C ASP A 278 -22.39 -61.57 -13.94
N THR A 279 -23.27 -61.42 -13.02
CA THR A 279 -24.67 -61.91 -12.80
C THR A 279 -25.14 -61.39 -11.42
N ARG A 280 -26.31 -60.73 -11.35
CA ARG A 280 -27.61 -61.16 -10.84
C ARG A 280 -27.67 -61.69 -9.40
N VAL A 281 -28.49 -61.05 -8.55
CA VAL A 281 -29.70 -61.50 -7.88
C VAL A 281 -30.04 -60.65 -6.65
N GLU A 282 -31.09 -59.88 -6.72
CA GLU A 282 -32.32 -59.79 -5.90
C GLU A 282 -32.23 -60.14 -4.39
N LYS A 283 -32.74 -59.25 -3.52
CA LYS A 283 -34.05 -59.15 -2.80
C LYS A 283 -33.85 -58.33 -1.56
N ALA A 284 -34.55 -57.25 -1.36
CA ALA A 284 -35.91 -57.08 -0.80
C ALA A 284 -35.96 -57.16 0.74
N ASP A 285 -36.70 -56.18 1.23
CA ASP A 285 -37.46 -56.06 2.50
C ASP A 285 -36.69 -55.43 3.69
N ASP A 286 -37.20 -54.40 4.22
CA ASP A 286 -38.47 -54.00 4.86
C ASP A 286 -38.16 -53.37 6.25
N ALA A 287 -38.90 -52.33 6.54
CA ALA A 287 -39.45 -51.92 7.82
C ALA A 287 -38.62 -51.07 8.83
N THR A 288 -39.04 -49.83 8.91
CA THR A 288 -39.70 -49.16 10.07
C THR A 288 -38.90 -48.76 11.29
N HIS A 289 -39.31 -47.56 11.72
CA HIS A 289 -39.28 -46.98 13.10
C HIS A 289 -37.94 -46.44 13.59
N GLU A 290 -37.78 -45.31 14.19
CA GLU A 290 -38.58 -44.37 14.94
C GLU A 290 -37.67 -43.18 15.31
N ALA A 291 -38.20 -41.98 15.38
CA ALA A 291 -37.58 -40.85 16.04
C ALA A 291 -37.65 -41.00 17.58
N PRO A 292 -36.77 -40.38 18.30
CA PRO A 292 -37.19 -39.66 19.51
C PRO A 292 -36.52 -38.29 19.64
N VAL A 293 -37.34 -37.24 19.70
CA VAL A 293 -37.83 -36.56 20.92
C VAL A 293 -36.77 -35.72 21.65
N LEU A 294 -37.04 -34.45 21.57
CA LEU A 294 -36.67 -33.32 22.43
C LEU A 294 -36.32 -33.66 23.89
N ARG A 295 -35.24 -33.08 24.37
CA ARG A 295 -35.15 -32.72 25.81
C ARG A 295 -34.74 -31.26 25.99
N ARG A 296 -35.75 -30.50 26.35
CA ARG A 296 -35.74 -29.17 26.97
C ARG A 296 -35.33 -29.35 28.41
N SER A 297 -34.36 -28.60 28.89
CA SER A 297 -34.11 -28.45 30.33
C SER A 297 -34.08 -26.97 30.71
N LYS A 298 -35.12 -26.57 31.43
CA LYS A 298 -35.23 -25.34 32.24
C LYS A 298 -34.49 -25.55 33.55
N ARG A 299 -33.87 -24.48 34.02
CA ARG A 299 -33.72 -24.13 35.46
C ARG A 299 -33.32 -22.65 35.54
N VAL A 300 -34.08 -21.74 35.99
CA VAL A 300 -34.69 -21.24 37.23
C VAL A 300 -33.69 -21.03 38.38
N LYS A 301 -33.51 -19.71 38.64
CA LYS A 301 -33.37 -18.94 39.88
C LYS A 301 -32.62 -19.56 41.09
N ALA A 302 -31.66 -18.82 41.56
CA ALA A 302 -31.68 -18.11 42.84
C ALA A 302 -30.71 -16.93 42.74
#